data_5afcebdfcd503185d4f60c0513f2f2a8
#
_entry.id   5afcebdfcd503185d4f60c0513f2f2a8
#
_cell.length_a   1.000
_cell.length_b   1.000
_cell.length_c   1.000
_cell.angle_alpha   90.00
_cell.angle_beta   90.00
_cell.angle_gamma   90.00
#
_symmetry.space_group_name_H-M   'P 1'
#
loop_
_entity.id
_entity.type
_entity.pdbx_description
1 polymer ?
#
loop_
_entity_poly.entity_id
_entity_poly.type
_entity_poly.pdbx_seq_one_letter_code
_entity_poly.pdbx_strand_id
1 'polypeptide(L)'
;MKTTRWLAVLALVGGLVLAGCGNDEESGSGGGGGGGSEPAADVEKFDAGTPLGDIQEKGELVIGVKYDVPPFGFNNPSSGKVEGFDVDLGQAVADKLGVKPKFIEAISDNRIPFLQDGTADLILSTMTINEERVGQIEFSDPYFIAKGRILTKKDNSEITGVDSLAGKNVCTALGSTYEATLKKQAPDAELKLVDSYSECLESLQNGSVDAISTDDVILTGMIIQDDSLHLVGDELTQEPYGAGIKKGNTELKEFVDGVFSEYKEDGRYDKTYEKWVGQYTDTEAEPPTISVDEAVELVKKNAG
;
A
#
# COMPACT_ATOMS: atom_id res chain seq x y z
N MET A 1 -4.61 19.44 -59.50
CA MET A 1 -4.99 18.79 -60.77
C MET A 1 -5.24 17.33 -60.53
N LYS A 2 -6.44 16.86 -61.00
CA LYS A 2 -6.96 15.48 -61.13
C LYS A 2 -7.29 14.72 -59.83
N THR A 3 -8.47 14.80 -59.23
CA THR A 3 -9.80 14.17 -59.48
C THR A 3 -9.76 12.75 -60.09
N THR A 4 -10.26 11.75 -59.32
CA THR A 4 -11.18 10.76 -59.88
C THR A 4 -11.99 10.11 -58.74
N ARG A 5 -13.32 10.28 -58.87
CA ARG A 5 -14.44 9.59 -58.13
C ARG A 5 -14.78 8.30 -58.88
N TRP A 6 -15.37 7.32 -58.21
CA TRP A 6 -16.36 6.34 -58.68
C TRP A 6 -16.90 5.61 -57.47
N LEU A 7 -18.13 5.81 -56.99
CA LEU A 7 -19.48 5.37 -57.31
C LEU A 7 -19.75 3.85 -57.09
N ALA A 8 -20.44 3.60 -56.11
CA ALA A 8 -21.62 2.83 -55.70
C ALA A 8 -22.14 1.69 -56.60
N VAL A 9 -22.54 0.54 -55.98
CA VAL A 9 -23.70 -0.24 -56.41
C VAL A 9 -24.37 -0.87 -55.19
N LEU A 10 -25.65 -0.58 -55.03
CA LEU A 10 -26.66 -1.25 -54.18
C LEU A 10 -27.08 -2.59 -54.80
N ALA A 11 -27.39 -3.57 -53.99
CA ALA A 11 -28.36 -4.61 -54.31
C ALA A 11 -29.11 -5.05 -53.06
N LEU A 12 -30.37 -4.65 -53.02
CA LEU A 12 -31.44 -5.19 -52.17
C LEU A 12 -31.94 -6.52 -52.75
N VAL A 13 -32.19 -7.56 -51.94
CA VAL A 13 -33.25 -8.54 -52.18
C VAL A 13 -33.83 -8.93 -50.83
N GLY A 14 -35.09 -8.70 -50.68
CA GLY A 14 -35.92 -9.06 -49.56
C GLY A 14 -36.49 -10.50 -49.70
N GLY A 15 -37.00 -11.01 -48.59
CA GLY A 15 -37.73 -12.28 -48.52
C GLY A 15 -38.34 -12.45 -47.15
N LEU A 16 -39.63 -12.07 -47.01
CA LEU A 16 -40.52 -12.49 -45.93
C LEU A 16 -40.91 -13.95 -46.18
N VAL A 17 -41.14 -14.73 -45.07
CA VAL A 17 -42.30 -15.62 -44.89
C VAL A 17 -42.31 -16.19 -43.46
N LEU A 18 -43.31 -15.79 -42.65
CA LEU A 18 -44.37 -16.52 -41.90
C LEU A 18 -44.03 -17.66 -40.91
N ALA A 19 -44.40 -17.35 -39.70
CA ALA A 19 -45.12 -18.08 -38.64
C ALA A 19 -45.25 -19.62 -38.70
N GLY A 20 -44.95 -20.24 -37.55
CA GLY A 20 -45.35 -21.64 -37.23
C GLY A 20 -45.10 -21.93 -35.76
N CYS A 21 -46.16 -21.96 -34.94
CA CYS A 21 -46.16 -22.53 -33.60
C CYS A 21 -46.04 -24.04 -33.69
N GLY A 22 -45.28 -24.64 -32.78
CA GLY A 22 -45.23 -26.10 -32.57
C GLY A 22 -44.39 -26.41 -31.33
N ASN A 23 -45.06 -26.89 -30.32
CA ASN A 23 -44.58 -27.45 -29.08
C ASN A 23 -43.99 -28.83 -29.38
N ASP A 24 -42.81 -29.15 -28.79
CA ASP A 24 -42.54 -30.46 -28.17
C ASP A 24 -41.08 -30.58 -27.71
N GLU A 25 -40.89 -31.31 -26.65
CA GLU A 25 -39.69 -31.61 -25.89
C GLU A 25 -38.63 -32.39 -26.71
N GLU A 26 -37.32 -32.19 -26.41
CA GLU A 26 -36.32 -33.15 -26.01
C GLU A 26 -34.87 -32.64 -26.24
N SER A 27 -34.07 -32.85 -25.21
CA SER A 27 -32.61 -33.12 -25.16
C SER A 27 -31.70 -32.68 -26.30
N GLY A 28 -30.73 -31.78 -25.99
CA GLY A 28 -29.55 -31.59 -26.84
C GLY A 28 -28.48 -30.70 -26.22
N SER A 29 -27.48 -31.34 -25.66
CA SER A 29 -26.18 -30.79 -25.25
C SER A 29 -25.60 -29.78 -26.24
N GLY A 30 -25.21 -28.61 -25.75
CA GLY A 30 -24.45 -27.63 -26.55
C GLY A 30 -23.80 -26.57 -25.67
N GLY A 31 -22.44 -26.64 -25.54
CA GLY A 31 -21.60 -25.85 -24.69
C GLY A 31 -21.79 -24.34 -24.80
N GLY A 32 -21.97 -23.70 -23.67
CA GLY A 32 -21.86 -22.29 -23.46
C GLY A 32 -20.76 -22.03 -22.47
N GLY A 33 -19.79 -21.19 -22.88
CA GLY A 33 -18.63 -20.83 -22.08
C GLY A 33 -19.00 -20.32 -20.69
N GLY A 34 -18.64 -21.09 -19.69
CA GLY A 34 -18.72 -20.68 -18.31
C GLY A 34 -17.63 -19.64 -18.03
N GLY A 35 -18.01 -18.39 -17.88
CA GLY A 35 -17.25 -17.46 -17.06
C GLY A 35 -17.23 -18.06 -15.66
N GLY A 36 -16.06 -18.52 -15.22
CA GLY A 36 -15.86 -18.97 -13.85
C GLY A 36 -16.08 -17.77 -12.93
N SER A 37 -17.25 -17.73 -12.30
CA SER A 37 -17.42 -16.97 -11.07
C SER A 37 -16.50 -17.67 -10.07
N GLU A 38 -15.46 -16.97 -9.62
CA GLU A 38 -14.76 -17.37 -8.40
C GLU A 38 -15.82 -17.60 -7.32
N PRO A 39 -15.69 -18.65 -6.48
CA PRO A 39 -16.64 -18.87 -5.40
C PRO A 39 -16.68 -17.60 -4.56
N ALA A 40 -17.89 -17.03 -4.38
CA ALA A 40 -18.10 -15.92 -3.47
C ALA A 40 -17.48 -16.33 -2.14
N ALA A 41 -16.50 -15.54 -1.67
CA ALA A 41 -15.91 -15.73 -0.36
C ALA A 41 -17.03 -15.86 0.67
N ASP A 42 -16.87 -16.79 1.60
CA ASP A 42 -17.87 -17.00 2.67
C ASP A 42 -17.80 -15.75 3.56
N VAL A 43 -18.67 -14.77 3.28
CA VAL A 43 -18.67 -13.47 3.96
C VAL A 43 -19.33 -13.66 5.32
N GLU A 44 -18.50 -13.53 6.36
CA GLU A 44 -19.00 -13.53 7.74
C GLU A 44 -19.94 -12.35 7.97
N LYS A 45 -21.04 -12.60 8.72
CA LYS A 45 -22.01 -11.57 9.07
C LYS A 45 -21.83 -11.14 10.51
N PHE A 46 -21.76 -9.83 10.72
CA PHE A 46 -21.61 -9.21 12.02
C PHE A 46 -22.90 -8.52 12.46
N ASP A 47 -23.12 -8.48 13.78
CA ASP A 47 -24.34 -7.90 14.35
C ASP A 47 -24.36 -6.37 14.17
N ALA A 48 -25.52 -5.82 13.84
CA ALA A 48 -25.73 -4.38 13.74
C ALA A 48 -25.39 -3.68 15.07
N GLY A 49 -24.69 -2.55 14.98
CA GLY A 49 -24.22 -1.79 16.15
C GLY A 49 -22.89 -2.27 16.72
N THR A 50 -22.25 -3.27 16.10
CA THR A 50 -20.82 -3.55 16.32
C THR A 50 -19.98 -2.79 15.29
N PRO A 51 -18.69 -2.51 15.54
CA PRO A 51 -17.83 -1.84 14.58
C PRO A 51 -17.81 -2.50 13.20
N LEU A 52 -17.69 -3.84 13.13
CA LEU A 52 -17.71 -4.58 11.86
C LEU A 52 -19.10 -4.57 11.21
N GLY A 53 -20.18 -4.72 11.99
CA GLY A 53 -21.53 -4.65 11.51
C GLY A 53 -21.87 -3.27 10.91
N ASP A 54 -21.43 -2.19 11.55
CA ASP A 54 -21.62 -0.82 11.07
C ASP A 54 -20.88 -0.57 9.74
N ILE A 55 -19.68 -1.14 9.55
CA ILE A 55 -18.95 -1.09 8.28
C ILE A 55 -19.70 -1.90 7.21
N GLN A 56 -20.20 -3.10 7.55
CA GLN A 56 -21.01 -3.90 6.62
C GLN A 56 -22.31 -3.20 6.21
N GLU A 57 -22.99 -2.53 7.15
CA GLU A 57 -24.20 -1.76 6.85
C GLU A 57 -23.93 -0.58 5.90
N LYS A 58 -22.80 0.12 6.09
CA LYS A 58 -22.35 1.16 5.16
C LYS A 58 -21.96 0.59 3.79
N GLY A 59 -21.57 -0.69 3.70
CA GLY A 59 -21.10 -1.35 2.48
C GLY A 59 -19.73 -0.84 2.00
N GLU A 60 -18.99 -0.12 2.82
CA GLU A 60 -17.70 0.52 2.48
C GLU A 60 -16.76 0.49 3.69
N LEU A 61 -15.49 0.13 3.45
CA LEU A 61 -14.38 0.24 4.38
C LEU A 61 -13.45 1.36 3.89
N VAL A 62 -13.30 2.43 4.68
CA VAL A 62 -12.42 3.56 4.34
C VAL A 62 -11.01 3.25 4.82
N ILE A 63 -10.06 3.17 3.87
CA ILE A 63 -8.69 2.75 4.12
C ILE A 63 -7.73 3.88 3.72
N GLY A 64 -6.97 4.39 4.68
CA GLY A 64 -5.90 5.35 4.42
C GLY A 64 -4.64 4.64 3.95
N VAL A 65 -4.13 5.03 2.78
CA VAL A 65 -2.90 4.52 2.16
C VAL A 65 -2.03 5.66 1.65
N LYS A 66 -0.76 5.40 1.36
CA LYS A 66 0.09 6.36 0.63
C LYS A 66 -0.35 6.48 -0.83
N TYR A 67 -0.19 7.67 -1.41
CA TYR A 67 -0.43 7.92 -2.84
C TYR A 67 0.85 8.19 -3.61
N ASP A 68 1.98 8.29 -2.92
CA ASP A 68 3.27 8.73 -3.44
C ASP A 68 4.44 7.78 -3.15
N VAL A 69 4.16 6.60 -2.59
CA VAL A 69 5.17 5.64 -2.13
C VAL A 69 5.05 4.30 -2.88
N PRO A 70 5.41 4.25 -4.19
CA PRO A 70 5.58 2.96 -4.83
C PRO A 70 6.75 2.19 -4.16
N PRO A 71 6.66 0.87 -4.00
CA PRO A 71 5.58 -0.02 -4.44
C PRO A 71 4.50 -0.31 -3.38
N PHE A 72 4.46 0.42 -2.25
CA PHE A 72 3.51 0.14 -1.15
C PHE A 72 2.14 0.78 -1.33
N GLY A 73 2.09 2.07 -1.68
CA GLY A 73 0.84 2.76 -1.98
C GLY A 73 1.11 3.96 -2.89
N PHE A 74 0.53 3.97 -4.06
CA PHE A 74 0.73 5.06 -5.00
C PHE A 74 -0.44 5.21 -5.97
N ASN A 75 -0.66 6.45 -6.39
CA ASN A 75 -1.60 6.74 -7.46
C ASN A 75 -0.90 6.51 -8.80
N ASN A 76 -1.22 5.40 -9.46
CA ASN A 76 -0.58 5.02 -10.71
C ASN A 76 -1.07 5.91 -11.88
N PRO A 77 -0.24 6.77 -12.46
CA PRO A 77 -0.66 7.68 -13.52
C PRO A 77 -1.07 6.97 -14.81
N SER A 78 -0.62 5.72 -14.99
CA SER A 78 -0.95 4.94 -16.19
C SER A 78 -2.31 4.28 -16.12
N SER A 79 -2.71 3.78 -14.94
CA SER A 79 -4.00 3.12 -14.72
C SER A 79 -5.06 4.08 -14.16
N GLY A 80 -4.65 5.19 -13.54
CA GLY A 80 -5.50 6.11 -12.79
C GLY A 80 -6.04 5.52 -11.49
N LYS A 81 -5.42 4.43 -10.99
CA LYS A 81 -5.84 3.73 -9.78
C LYS A 81 -4.79 3.87 -8.68
N VAL A 82 -5.25 3.75 -7.45
CA VAL A 82 -4.37 3.56 -6.28
C VAL A 82 -3.98 2.09 -6.23
N GLU A 83 -2.67 1.81 -6.20
CA GLU A 83 -2.10 0.47 -6.28
C GLU A 83 -0.94 0.33 -5.30
N GLY A 84 -0.57 -0.90 -4.93
CA GLY A 84 0.58 -1.19 -4.09
C GLY A 84 0.36 -2.33 -3.11
N PHE A 85 1.41 -2.67 -2.36
CA PHE A 85 1.39 -3.74 -1.37
C PHE A 85 0.32 -3.50 -0.28
N ASP A 86 0.30 -2.29 0.31
CA ASP A 86 -0.68 -1.89 1.32
C ASP A 86 -2.11 -1.88 0.76
N VAL A 87 -2.25 -1.53 -0.53
CA VAL A 87 -3.55 -1.50 -1.21
C VAL A 87 -4.11 -2.91 -1.42
N ASP A 88 -3.25 -3.86 -1.86
CA ASP A 88 -3.66 -5.27 -2.02
C ASP A 88 -4.08 -5.89 -0.67
N LEU A 89 -3.38 -5.57 0.44
CA LEU A 89 -3.79 -6.00 1.79
C LEU A 89 -5.13 -5.37 2.22
N GLY A 90 -5.30 -4.07 1.97
CA GLY A 90 -6.56 -3.37 2.26
C GLY A 90 -7.73 -3.93 1.46
N GLN A 91 -7.52 -4.28 0.20
CA GLN A 91 -8.51 -4.96 -0.63
C GLN A 91 -8.90 -6.31 -0.02
N ALA A 92 -7.91 -7.11 0.45
CA ALA A 92 -8.18 -8.41 1.06
C ALA A 92 -9.03 -8.29 2.34
N VAL A 93 -8.80 -7.26 3.17
CA VAL A 93 -9.64 -6.99 4.35
C VAL A 93 -11.07 -6.64 3.94
N ALA A 94 -11.24 -5.76 2.95
CA ALA A 94 -12.56 -5.36 2.47
C ALA A 94 -13.32 -6.53 1.83
N ASP A 95 -12.64 -7.36 1.03
CA ASP A 95 -13.22 -8.55 0.39
C ASP A 95 -13.70 -9.57 1.43
N LYS A 96 -12.90 -9.84 2.46
CA LYS A 96 -13.26 -10.75 3.55
C LYS A 96 -14.46 -10.24 4.35
N LEU A 97 -14.56 -8.92 4.55
CA LEU A 97 -15.70 -8.26 5.21
C LEU A 97 -16.94 -8.16 4.30
N GLY A 98 -16.78 -8.40 3.00
CA GLY A 98 -17.87 -8.33 2.01
C GLY A 98 -18.30 -6.90 1.68
N VAL A 99 -17.40 -5.94 1.77
CA VAL A 99 -17.66 -4.51 1.48
C VAL A 99 -16.71 -3.98 0.40
N LYS A 100 -16.98 -2.78 -0.10
CA LYS A 100 -16.07 -2.12 -1.05
C LYS A 100 -14.98 -1.36 -0.30
N PRO A 101 -13.70 -1.49 -0.70
CA PRO A 101 -12.67 -0.59 -0.18
C PRO A 101 -12.83 0.80 -0.78
N LYS A 102 -12.61 1.81 0.04
CA LYS A 102 -12.45 3.20 -0.36
C LYS A 102 -11.11 3.70 0.11
N PHE A 103 -10.17 3.74 -0.82
CA PHE A 103 -8.83 4.24 -0.54
C PHE A 103 -8.83 5.76 -0.50
N ILE A 104 -8.23 6.33 0.55
CA ILE A 104 -7.97 7.76 0.72
C ILE A 104 -6.48 7.98 0.98
N GLU A 105 -5.98 9.14 0.60
CA GLU A 105 -4.59 9.48 0.87
C GLU A 105 -4.34 9.70 2.36
N ALA A 106 -3.35 9.00 2.91
CA ALA A 106 -2.90 9.14 4.28
C ALA A 106 -1.38 9.36 4.33
N ILE A 107 -0.95 10.61 4.41
CA ILE A 107 0.44 10.99 4.67
C ILE A 107 0.83 10.62 6.10
N SER A 108 2.13 10.64 6.42
CA SER A 108 2.61 10.14 7.71
C SER A 108 2.02 10.88 8.92
N ASP A 109 1.79 12.17 8.81
CA ASP A 109 1.32 13.03 9.90
C ASP A 109 -0.19 12.89 10.19
N ASN A 110 -1.00 12.58 9.19
CA ASN A 110 -2.46 12.53 9.36
C ASN A 110 -3.03 11.13 9.69
N ARG A 111 -2.20 10.07 9.71
CA ARG A 111 -2.64 8.68 9.93
C ARG A 111 -3.38 8.49 11.26
N ILE A 112 -2.79 8.96 12.36
CA ILE A 112 -3.41 8.87 13.70
C ILE A 112 -4.64 9.78 13.81
N PRO A 113 -4.61 11.07 13.42
CA PRO A 113 -5.79 11.91 13.37
C PRO A 113 -6.97 11.29 12.62
N PHE A 114 -6.76 10.71 11.44
CA PHE A 114 -7.82 10.09 10.64
C PHE A 114 -8.52 8.91 11.33
N LEU A 115 -7.77 8.12 12.11
CA LEU A 115 -8.36 7.06 12.93
C LEU A 115 -9.14 7.61 14.13
N GLN A 116 -8.62 8.65 14.77
CA GLN A 116 -9.23 9.23 15.96
C GLN A 116 -10.56 9.93 15.65
N ASP A 117 -10.62 10.66 14.54
CA ASP A 117 -11.82 11.42 14.13
C ASP A 117 -12.79 10.60 13.26
N GLY A 118 -12.38 9.39 12.83
CA GLY A 118 -13.20 8.50 11.99
C GLY A 118 -13.21 8.85 10.51
N THR A 119 -12.23 9.62 10.02
CA THR A 119 -12.00 9.87 8.59
C THR A 119 -11.60 8.58 7.88
N ALA A 120 -10.85 7.70 8.54
CA ALA A 120 -10.52 6.36 8.09
C ALA A 120 -10.92 5.31 9.13
N ASP A 121 -11.37 4.16 8.67
CA ASP A 121 -11.63 2.98 9.49
C ASP A 121 -10.34 2.19 9.75
N LEU A 122 -9.44 2.17 8.75
CA LEU A 122 -8.20 1.41 8.73
C LEU A 122 -7.08 2.25 8.09
N ILE A 123 -5.85 2.14 8.60
CA ILE A 123 -4.65 2.74 7.98
C ILE A 123 -3.68 1.63 7.58
N LEU A 124 -3.41 1.52 6.29
CA LEU A 124 -2.35 0.72 5.70
C LEU A 124 -1.44 1.67 4.90
N SER A 125 -0.47 2.27 5.57
CA SER A 125 0.31 3.40 5.03
C SER A 125 1.74 3.38 5.57
N THR A 126 2.46 2.25 5.36
CA THR A 126 3.84 2.05 5.83
C THR A 126 4.00 2.53 7.29
N MET A 127 3.12 2.07 8.18
CA MET A 127 3.03 2.62 9.53
C MET A 127 3.72 1.75 10.57
N THR A 128 4.91 2.16 10.99
CA THR A 128 5.69 1.48 12.03
C THR A 128 4.93 1.42 13.35
N ILE A 129 4.88 0.23 13.93
CA ILE A 129 4.42 -0.01 15.29
C ILE A 129 5.51 0.44 16.27
N ASN A 130 5.20 1.37 17.16
CA ASN A 130 6.09 1.79 18.24
C ASN A 130 5.30 2.13 19.50
N GLU A 131 6.00 2.31 20.63
CA GLU A 131 5.39 2.54 21.94
C GLU A 131 4.49 3.79 22.00
N GLU A 132 4.90 4.87 21.36
CA GLU A 132 4.13 6.11 21.32
C GLU A 132 2.79 5.92 20.60
N ARG A 133 2.81 5.26 19.44
CA ARG A 133 1.63 5.04 18.58
C ARG A 133 0.66 4.03 19.19
N VAL A 134 1.13 2.93 19.80
CA VAL A 134 0.25 1.96 20.49
C VAL A 134 -0.47 2.57 21.70
N GLY A 135 0.07 3.65 22.28
CA GLY A 135 -0.63 4.45 23.28
C GLY A 135 -1.86 5.19 22.73
N GLN A 136 -1.89 5.51 21.44
CA GLN A 136 -2.88 6.36 20.79
C GLN A 136 -3.90 5.60 19.94
N ILE A 137 -3.50 4.48 19.33
CA ILE A 137 -4.33 3.65 18.43
C ILE A 137 -4.11 2.17 18.71
N GLU A 138 -4.95 1.29 18.14
CA GLU A 138 -4.66 -0.14 18.02
C GLU A 138 -3.87 -0.41 16.74
N PHE A 139 -3.13 -1.52 16.73
CA PHE A 139 -2.45 -2.07 15.56
C PHE A 139 -2.78 -3.54 15.35
N SER A 140 -2.83 -3.96 14.09
CA SER A 140 -2.69 -5.39 13.78
C SER A 140 -1.29 -5.88 14.16
N ASP A 141 -1.10 -7.19 14.22
CA ASP A 141 0.25 -7.77 14.19
C ASP A 141 0.98 -7.33 12.90
N PRO A 142 2.32 -7.25 12.91
CA PRO A 142 3.05 -6.75 11.76
C PRO A 142 2.78 -7.55 10.49
N TYR A 143 2.59 -6.81 9.39
CA TYR A 143 2.48 -7.40 8.07
C TYR A 143 3.76 -7.28 7.24
N PHE A 144 4.70 -6.41 7.63
CA PHE A 144 5.98 -6.19 6.96
C PHE A 144 7.03 -5.68 7.97
N ILE A 145 8.32 -5.91 7.71
CA ILE A 145 9.42 -5.28 8.47
C ILE A 145 10.35 -4.61 7.46
N ALA A 146 10.31 -3.29 7.42
CA ALA A 146 11.23 -2.48 6.63
C ALA A 146 12.47 -2.12 7.45
N LYS A 147 13.48 -1.54 6.79
CA LYS A 147 14.74 -1.14 7.39
C LYS A 147 15.04 0.32 7.09
N GLY A 148 15.36 1.08 8.13
CA GLY A 148 15.77 2.48 7.96
C GLY A 148 17.09 2.59 7.19
N ARG A 149 17.12 3.43 6.15
CA ARG A 149 18.30 3.64 5.31
C ARG A 149 18.47 5.11 4.93
N ILE A 150 19.59 5.40 4.29
CA ILE A 150 19.90 6.72 3.72
C ILE A 150 20.03 6.58 2.20
N LEU A 151 19.45 7.53 1.47
CA LEU A 151 19.51 7.66 0.02
C LEU A 151 20.22 8.97 -0.35
N THR A 152 21.11 8.90 -1.33
CA THR A 152 21.76 10.09 -1.92
C THR A 152 22.00 9.89 -3.41
N LYS A 153 22.53 10.91 -4.09
CA LYS A 153 22.92 10.82 -5.50
C LYS A 153 24.22 9.99 -5.63
N LYS A 154 24.35 9.21 -6.69
CA LYS A 154 25.53 8.38 -6.98
C LYS A 154 26.83 9.17 -7.12
N ASP A 155 26.75 10.43 -7.50
CA ASP A 155 27.90 11.32 -7.63
C ASP A 155 28.28 12.01 -6.30
N ASN A 156 27.47 11.86 -5.25
CA ASN A 156 27.79 12.36 -3.91
C ASN A 156 28.66 11.33 -3.17
N SER A 157 29.97 11.58 -3.11
CA SER A 157 30.92 10.74 -2.38
C SER A 157 31.14 11.15 -0.92
N GLU A 158 30.51 12.24 -0.46
CA GLU A 158 30.69 12.76 0.91
C GLU A 158 29.76 12.04 1.91
N ILE A 159 28.59 11.59 1.46
CA ILE A 159 27.63 10.89 2.31
C ILE A 159 27.82 9.38 2.12
N THR A 160 28.31 8.73 3.18
CA THR A 160 28.61 7.29 3.20
C THR A 160 27.85 6.53 4.29
N GLY A 161 27.07 7.23 5.11
CA GLY A 161 26.27 6.69 6.20
C GLY A 161 25.87 7.79 7.19
N VAL A 162 25.26 7.41 8.31
CA VAL A 162 24.70 8.35 9.30
C VAL A 162 25.73 9.29 9.88
N ASP A 163 26.96 8.82 10.13
CA ASP A 163 28.05 9.63 10.71
C ASP A 163 28.50 10.78 9.79
N SER A 164 28.22 10.68 8.49
CA SER A 164 28.59 11.70 7.50
C SER A 164 27.49 12.74 7.25
N LEU A 165 26.39 12.70 8.00
CA LEU A 165 25.27 13.64 7.84
C LEU A 165 25.45 14.98 8.57
N ALA A 166 26.49 15.14 9.39
CA ALA A 166 26.75 16.40 10.10
C ALA A 166 26.86 17.59 9.13
N GLY A 167 26.02 18.63 9.34
CA GLY A 167 25.93 19.81 8.48
C GLY A 167 25.34 19.58 7.09
N LYS A 168 24.74 18.40 6.83
CA LYS A 168 24.04 18.08 5.58
C LYS A 168 22.55 18.34 5.73
N ASN A 169 21.89 18.74 4.65
CA ASN A 169 20.45 18.87 4.58
C ASN A 169 19.83 17.48 4.31
N VAL A 170 19.08 16.96 5.27
CA VAL A 170 18.46 15.62 5.17
C VAL A 170 16.95 15.75 5.19
N CYS A 171 16.28 15.19 4.15
CA CYS A 171 14.83 15.19 4.05
C CYS A 171 14.22 13.93 4.65
N THR A 172 13.10 14.09 5.36
CA THR A 172 12.19 13.01 5.73
C THR A 172 10.76 13.52 5.86
N ALA A 173 9.78 12.62 5.94
CA ALA A 173 8.39 13.01 6.08
C ALA A 173 8.05 13.38 7.54
N LEU A 174 7.31 14.47 7.73
CA LEU A 174 6.70 14.86 9.00
C LEU A 174 5.79 13.73 9.52
N GLY A 175 5.82 13.45 10.82
CA GLY A 175 5.05 12.35 11.43
C GLY A 175 5.59 10.94 11.14
N SER A 176 6.75 10.82 10.45
CA SER A 176 7.50 9.56 10.33
C SER A 176 8.35 9.30 11.59
N THR A 177 8.84 8.07 11.76
CA THR A 177 9.81 7.72 12.83
C THR A 177 11.16 8.37 12.64
N TYR A 178 11.46 8.79 11.41
CA TYR A 178 12.79 9.30 11.02
C TYR A 178 13.11 10.68 11.55
N GLU A 179 12.11 11.48 11.88
CA GLU A 179 12.35 12.75 12.57
C GLU A 179 13.06 12.51 13.91
N ALA A 180 12.55 11.58 14.73
CA ALA A 180 13.15 11.23 16.02
C ALA A 180 14.48 10.48 15.84
N THR A 181 14.54 9.55 14.90
CA THR A 181 15.73 8.75 14.59
C THR A 181 16.90 9.64 14.18
N LEU A 182 16.70 10.57 13.25
CA LEU A 182 17.75 11.47 12.78
C LEU A 182 18.17 12.47 13.85
N LYS A 183 17.24 13.03 14.64
CA LYS A 183 17.59 13.89 15.79
C LYS A 183 18.48 13.19 16.80
N LYS A 184 18.36 11.85 16.94
CA LYS A 184 19.16 11.06 17.85
C LYS A 184 20.49 10.61 17.24
N GLN A 185 20.46 10.05 16.02
CA GLN A 185 21.63 9.42 15.38
C GLN A 185 22.48 10.39 14.57
N ALA A 186 21.91 11.49 14.09
CA ALA A 186 22.60 12.55 13.33
C ALA A 186 22.19 13.94 13.84
N PRO A 187 22.49 14.29 15.12
CA PRO A 187 21.97 15.51 15.76
C PRO A 187 22.46 16.79 15.08
N ASP A 188 23.58 16.74 14.37
CA ASP A 188 24.17 17.87 13.66
C ASP A 188 23.73 17.96 12.18
N ALA A 189 22.78 17.11 11.75
CA ALA A 189 22.15 17.21 10.43
C ALA A 189 21.06 18.29 10.41
N GLU A 190 20.94 19.01 9.30
CA GLU A 190 19.86 19.99 9.07
C GLU A 190 18.64 19.27 8.49
N LEU A 191 17.60 19.07 9.31
CA LEU A 191 16.42 18.31 8.89
C LEU A 191 15.45 19.19 8.11
N LYS A 192 15.07 18.71 6.90
CA LYS A 192 13.95 19.22 6.12
C LYS A 192 12.78 18.26 6.27
N LEU A 193 11.75 18.70 7.00
CA LEU A 193 10.51 17.94 7.19
C LEU A 193 9.48 18.41 6.15
N VAL A 194 8.89 17.46 5.42
CA VAL A 194 7.89 17.69 4.37
C VAL A 194 6.69 16.77 4.54
N ASP A 195 5.59 17.06 3.86
CA ASP A 195 4.37 16.28 4.01
C ASP A 195 4.43 14.93 3.30
N SER A 196 5.12 14.87 2.14
CA SER A 196 5.16 13.68 1.28
C SER A 196 6.60 13.27 0.93
N TYR A 197 6.81 11.99 0.64
CA TYR A 197 8.12 11.51 0.20
C TYR A 197 8.45 11.90 -1.24
N SER A 198 7.46 12.17 -2.08
CA SER A 198 7.68 12.78 -3.40
C SER A 198 8.32 14.16 -3.30
N GLU A 199 7.96 14.97 -2.30
CA GLU A 199 8.63 16.26 -2.04
C GLU A 199 10.10 16.09 -1.60
N CYS A 200 10.42 15.03 -0.84
CA CYS A 200 11.81 14.69 -0.53
C CYS A 200 12.59 14.32 -1.81
N LEU A 201 12.00 13.50 -2.68
CA LEU A 201 12.62 13.10 -3.95
C LEU A 201 12.89 14.33 -4.83
N GLU A 202 11.92 15.21 -5.02
CA GLU A 202 12.10 16.48 -5.75
C GLU A 202 13.19 17.34 -5.13
N SER A 203 13.25 17.41 -3.80
CA SER A 203 14.26 18.20 -3.08
C SER A 203 15.66 17.65 -3.27
N LEU A 204 15.83 16.32 -3.31
CA LEU A 204 17.10 15.68 -3.60
C LEU A 204 17.51 15.89 -5.07
N GLN A 205 16.58 15.73 -6.00
CA GLN A 205 16.84 15.92 -7.42
C GLN A 205 17.27 17.35 -7.76
N ASN A 206 16.61 18.35 -7.20
CA ASN A 206 16.95 19.76 -7.43
C ASN A 206 18.12 20.28 -6.59
N GLY A 207 18.67 19.46 -5.67
CA GLY A 207 19.83 19.81 -4.83
C GLY A 207 19.49 20.69 -3.62
N SER A 208 18.20 20.79 -3.24
CA SER A 208 17.80 21.49 -2.02
C SER A 208 18.08 20.70 -0.75
N VAL A 209 18.30 19.40 -0.88
CA VAL A 209 18.79 18.52 0.18
C VAL A 209 19.89 17.61 -0.36
N ASP A 210 20.72 17.09 0.53
CA ASP A 210 21.88 16.25 0.23
C ASP A 210 21.54 14.75 0.32
N ALA A 211 20.56 14.41 1.16
CA ALA A 211 20.12 13.04 1.39
C ALA A 211 18.63 12.97 1.78
N ILE A 212 18.08 11.76 1.68
CA ILE A 212 16.77 11.37 2.23
C ILE A 212 17.02 10.23 3.19
N SER A 213 16.32 10.20 4.33
CA SER A 213 16.31 9.05 5.22
C SER A 213 14.89 8.61 5.51
N THR A 214 14.62 7.34 5.21
CA THR A 214 13.35 6.64 5.46
C THR A 214 13.56 5.14 5.24
N ASP A 215 12.47 4.38 5.13
CA ASP A 215 12.47 2.94 4.92
C ASP A 215 13.05 2.54 3.56
N ASP A 216 13.82 1.46 3.54
CA ASP A 216 14.48 0.90 2.36
C ASP A 216 13.53 0.66 1.19
N VAL A 217 12.31 0.17 1.47
CA VAL A 217 11.28 -0.08 0.45
C VAL A 217 10.75 1.22 -0.17
N ILE A 218 10.65 2.30 0.62
CA ILE A 218 10.27 3.63 0.13
C ILE A 218 11.40 4.19 -0.75
N LEU A 219 12.64 4.08 -0.26
CA LEU A 219 13.82 4.52 -1.01
C LEU A 219 14.03 3.72 -2.30
N THR A 220 13.73 2.42 -2.30
CA THR A 220 13.73 1.58 -3.50
C THR A 220 12.74 2.13 -4.54
N GLY A 221 11.54 2.53 -4.11
CA GLY A 221 10.58 3.19 -4.99
C GLY A 221 11.09 4.50 -5.60
N MET A 222 11.92 5.27 -4.89
CA MET A 222 12.58 6.46 -5.42
C MET A 222 13.69 6.10 -6.42
N ILE A 223 14.48 5.06 -6.14
CA ILE A 223 15.53 4.58 -7.07
C ILE A 223 14.93 4.07 -8.39
N ILE A 224 13.76 3.41 -8.34
CA ILE A 224 13.04 2.99 -9.55
C ILE A 224 12.65 4.21 -10.42
N GLN A 225 12.31 5.33 -9.79
CA GLN A 225 11.94 6.57 -10.48
C GLN A 225 13.16 7.36 -10.98
N ASP A 226 14.31 7.22 -10.29
CA ASP A 226 15.55 7.95 -10.58
C ASP A 226 16.78 7.06 -10.32
N ASP A 227 17.30 6.46 -11.37
CA ASP A 227 18.44 5.56 -11.31
C ASP A 227 19.79 6.26 -11.00
N SER A 228 19.81 7.57 -10.90
CA SER A 228 20.97 8.33 -10.43
C SER A 228 21.17 8.28 -8.90
N LEU A 229 20.20 7.71 -8.18
CA LEU A 229 20.19 7.58 -6.73
C LEU A 229 20.72 6.21 -6.26
N HIS A 230 21.19 6.14 -5.02
CA HIS A 230 21.60 4.89 -4.39
C HIS A 230 21.51 4.96 -2.85
N LEU A 231 21.35 3.79 -2.24
CA LEU A 231 21.43 3.65 -0.78
C LEU A 231 22.89 3.70 -0.32
N VAL A 232 23.12 4.32 0.85
CA VAL A 232 24.43 4.39 1.48
C VAL A 232 24.37 4.00 2.96
N GLY A 233 25.51 3.57 3.51
CA GLY A 233 25.65 3.19 4.92
C GLY A 233 24.91 1.91 5.30
N ASP A 234 24.92 1.62 6.59
CA ASP A 234 24.27 0.48 7.19
C ASP A 234 22.78 0.74 7.48
N GLU A 235 22.06 -0.27 7.91
CA GLU A 235 20.68 -0.16 8.40
C GLU A 235 20.66 0.68 9.69
N LEU A 236 19.72 1.62 9.76
CA LEU A 236 19.57 2.51 10.92
C LEU A 236 18.61 1.94 11.96
N THR A 237 17.50 1.36 11.48
CA THR A 237 16.39 0.88 12.29
C THR A 237 15.72 -0.34 11.63
N GLN A 238 14.88 -1.03 12.40
CA GLN A 238 13.88 -1.97 11.89
C GLN A 238 12.49 -1.38 12.15
N GLU A 239 11.67 -1.38 11.10
CA GLU A 239 10.39 -0.69 11.06
C GLU A 239 9.26 -1.72 10.81
N PRO A 240 8.72 -2.36 11.85
CA PRO A 240 7.60 -3.29 11.71
C PRO A 240 6.32 -2.52 11.39
N TYR A 241 5.76 -2.72 10.19
CA TYR A 241 4.52 -2.10 9.76
C TYR A 241 3.30 -2.86 10.25
N GLY A 242 2.36 -2.17 10.86
CA GLY A 242 1.06 -2.69 11.23
C GLY A 242 -0.08 -1.87 10.65
N ALA A 243 -1.23 -2.49 10.47
CA ALA A 243 -2.46 -1.79 10.15
C ALA A 243 -2.94 -1.00 11.37
N GLY A 244 -3.06 0.32 11.22
CA GLY A 244 -3.56 1.21 12.27
C GLY A 244 -5.08 1.17 12.35
N ILE A 245 -5.62 1.13 13.57
CA ILE A 245 -7.04 0.99 13.87
C ILE A 245 -7.38 1.93 15.04
N LYS A 246 -8.59 2.48 15.07
CA LYS A 246 -9.03 3.37 16.16
C LYS A 246 -8.87 2.69 17.52
N LYS A 247 -8.35 3.42 18.50
CA LYS A 247 -8.15 2.90 19.87
C LYS A 247 -9.44 2.34 20.45
N GLY A 248 -9.34 1.10 20.98
CA GLY A 248 -10.45 0.37 21.57
C GLY A 248 -11.32 -0.41 20.57
N ASN A 249 -11.07 -0.32 19.26
CA ASN A 249 -11.76 -1.15 18.26
C ASN A 249 -11.04 -2.51 18.11
N THR A 250 -11.12 -3.33 19.16
CA THR A 250 -10.47 -4.66 19.21
C THR A 250 -11.13 -5.65 18.26
N GLU A 251 -12.42 -5.51 17.98
CA GLU A 251 -13.14 -6.35 17.02
C GLU A 251 -12.55 -6.24 15.61
N LEU A 252 -12.35 -5.01 15.12
CA LEU A 252 -11.72 -4.80 13.81
C LEU A 252 -10.24 -5.26 13.82
N LYS A 253 -9.50 -5.04 14.94
CA LYS A 253 -8.13 -5.54 15.08
C LYS A 253 -8.07 -7.05 14.93
N GLU A 254 -8.86 -7.79 15.68
CA GLU A 254 -8.88 -9.26 15.64
C GLU A 254 -9.28 -9.77 14.25
N PHE A 255 -10.23 -9.10 13.60
CA PHE A 255 -10.62 -9.42 12.24
C PHE A 255 -9.47 -9.21 11.24
N VAL A 256 -8.77 -8.07 11.30
CA VAL A 256 -7.62 -7.77 10.42
C VAL A 256 -6.48 -8.77 10.65
N ASP A 257 -6.17 -9.11 11.90
CA ASP A 257 -5.16 -10.12 12.23
C ASP A 257 -5.52 -11.49 11.64
N GLY A 258 -6.79 -11.89 11.72
CA GLY A 258 -7.29 -13.12 11.10
C GLY A 258 -7.12 -13.11 9.57
N VAL A 259 -7.47 -11.99 8.92
CA VAL A 259 -7.27 -11.84 7.48
C VAL A 259 -5.80 -11.94 7.09
N PHE A 260 -4.91 -11.27 7.84
CA PHE A 260 -3.47 -11.30 7.54
C PHE A 260 -2.85 -12.68 7.81
N SER A 261 -3.32 -13.41 8.82
CA SER A 261 -2.89 -14.79 9.05
C SER A 261 -3.28 -15.69 7.88
N GLU A 262 -4.56 -15.68 7.45
CA GLU A 262 -5.01 -16.42 6.28
C GLU A 262 -4.23 -16.03 5.01
N TYR A 263 -3.96 -14.72 4.82
CA TYR A 263 -3.24 -14.20 3.66
C TYR A 263 -1.80 -14.71 3.57
N LYS A 264 -1.16 -14.90 4.73
CA LYS A 264 0.18 -15.51 4.84
C LYS A 264 0.11 -17.02 4.59
N GLU A 265 -0.85 -17.72 5.21
CA GLU A 265 -0.96 -19.19 5.17
C GLU A 265 -1.34 -19.73 3.78
N ASP A 266 -2.16 -19.02 3.01
CA ASP A 266 -2.63 -19.47 1.69
C ASP A 266 -1.72 -19.04 0.52
N GLY A 267 -0.61 -18.37 0.82
CA GLY A 267 0.41 -17.94 -0.15
C GLY A 267 0.02 -16.71 -0.96
N ARG A 268 -1.04 -15.97 -0.58
CA ARG A 268 -1.34 -14.66 -1.19
C ARG A 268 -0.29 -13.63 -0.81
N TYR A 269 0.26 -13.70 0.40
CA TYR A 269 1.34 -12.82 0.84
C TYR A 269 2.55 -12.91 -0.10
N ASP A 270 3.02 -14.13 -0.39
CA ASP A 270 4.19 -14.34 -1.24
C ASP A 270 3.97 -13.80 -2.66
N LYS A 271 2.76 -13.99 -3.21
CA LYS A 271 2.39 -13.45 -4.53
C LYS A 271 2.36 -11.92 -4.54
N THR A 272 1.83 -11.30 -3.46
CA THR A 272 1.79 -9.85 -3.33
C THR A 272 3.18 -9.28 -3.12
N TYR A 273 4.02 -9.95 -2.32
CA TYR A 273 5.42 -9.61 -2.13
C TYR A 273 6.18 -9.65 -3.46
N GLU A 274 6.10 -10.74 -4.19
CA GLU A 274 6.76 -10.90 -5.49
C GLU A 274 6.29 -9.84 -6.49
N LYS A 275 4.99 -9.57 -6.53
CA LYS A 275 4.40 -8.56 -7.41
C LYS A 275 4.92 -7.15 -7.13
N TRP A 276 5.07 -6.77 -5.87
CA TRP A 276 5.36 -5.39 -5.50
C TRP A 276 6.81 -5.15 -5.03
N VAL A 277 7.42 -6.11 -4.34
CA VAL A 277 8.73 -5.96 -3.70
C VAL A 277 9.78 -6.85 -4.34
N GLY A 278 9.52 -8.14 -4.47
CA GLY A 278 10.48 -9.15 -4.91
C GLY A 278 11.09 -8.86 -6.28
N GLN A 279 10.31 -8.30 -7.20
CA GLN A 279 10.82 -7.90 -8.53
C GLN A 279 11.89 -6.79 -8.50
N TYR A 280 12.05 -6.08 -7.38
CA TYR A 280 12.99 -4.97 -7.21
C TYR A 280 14.09 -5.27 -6.18
N THR A 281 13.99 -6.42 -5.53
CA THR A 281 14.92 -6.88 -4.52
C THR A 281 15.29 -8.33 -4.82
N ASP A 282 16.52 -8.74 -4.53
CA ASP A 282 16.93 -10.16 -4.64
C ASP A 282 16.57 -10.94 -3.35
N THR A 283 15.44 -10.60 -2.72
CA THR A 283 15.00 -11.19 -1.45
C THR A 283 13.68 -11.94 -1.64
N GLU A 284 13.55 -13.06 -0.94
CA GLU A 284 12.29 -13.83 -0.85
C GLU A 284 11.34 -13.20 0.17
N ALA A 285 10.05 -13.53 0.06
CA ALA A 285 9.05 -13.09 1.01
C ALA A 285 9.32 -13.72 2.40
N GLU A 286 9.43 -12.88 3.42
CA GLU A 286 9.54 -13.29 4.82
C GLU A 286 8.42 -12.64 5.64
N PRO A 287 7.19 -13.21 5.65
CA PRO A 287 6.09 -12.64 6.38
C PRO A 287 6.41 -12.62 7.89
N PRO A 288 6.25 -11.46 8.57
CA PRO A 288 6.51 -11.38 10.00
C PRO A 288 5.60 -12.31 10.79
N THR A 289 6.16 -12.89 11.88
CA THR A 289 5.44 -13.77 12.82
C THR A 289 5.44 -13.22 14.24
N ILE A 290 5.89 -11.99 14.43
CA ILE A 290 5.97 -11.32 15.73
C ILE A 290 4.65 -10.60 16.06
N SER A 291 4.36 -10.48 17.35
CA SER A 291 3.23 -9.71 17.88
C SER A 291 3.50 -8.21 17.90
N VAL A 292 2.44 -7.41 18.17
CA VAL A 292 2.56 -5.96 18.41
C VAL A 292 3.56 -5.65 19.54
N ASP A 293 3.52 -6.40 20.66
CA ASP A 293 4.44 -6.17 21.78
C ASP A 293 5.90 -6.46 21.39
N GLU A 294 6.14 -7.54 20.65
CA GLU A 294 7.47 -7.87 20.15
C GLU A 294 7.97 -6.84 19.13
N ALA A 295 7.07 -6.28 18.31
CA ALA A 295 7.37 -5.20 17.38
C ALA A 295 7.81 -3.92 18.12
N VAL A 296 7.10 -3.55 19.20
CA VAL A 296 7.49 -2.41 20.06
C VAL A 296 8.88 -2.62 20.65
N GLU A 297 9.16 -3.83 21.17
CA GLU A 297 10.49 -4.15 21.72
C GLU A 297 11.59 -4.18 20.65
N LEU A 298 11.26 -4.59 19.42
CA LEU A 298 12.18 -4.56 18.28
C LEU A 298 12.61 -3.13 17.97
N VAL A 299 11.64 -2.20 17.88
CA VAL A 299 11.92 -0.78 17.63
C VAL A 299 12.73 -0.14 18.77
N LYS A 300 12.40 -0.44 20.03
CA LYS A 300 13.17 0.07 21.19
C LYS A 300 14.63 -0.34 21.16
N LYS A 301 14.94 -1.59 20.81
CA LYS A 301 16.31 -2.11 20.72
C LYS A 301 17.13 -1.38 19.66
N ASN A 302 16.50 -1.01 18.55
CA ASN A 302 17.17 -0.34 17.45
C ASN A 302 17.27 1.20 17.65
N ALA A 303 16.46 1.74 18.56
CA ALA A 303 16.54 3.13 18.98
C ALA A 303 17.65 3.39 20.03
N GLY A 304 18.35 2.36 20.53
CA GLY A 304 19.46 2.41 21.53
C GLY A 304 20.84 2.80 20.98
#